data_daa588bc43abd5095231e54049705275
#
_entry.id   daa588bc43abd5095231e54049705275
#
_cell.length_a   1.000
_cell.length_b   1.000
_cell.length_c   1.000
_cell.angle_alpha   90.00
_cell.angle_beta   90.00
_cell.angle_gamma   90.00
#
_symmetry.space_group_name_H-M   'P 1'
#
loop_
_entity.id
_entity.type
_entity.pdbx_description
1 polymer ?
#
loop_
_entity_poly.entity_id
_entity_poly.type
_entity_poly.pdbx_seq_one_letter_code
_entity_poly.pdbx_strand_id
1 'polypeptide(L)'
;MRTIAVVNQKGGCGKTTTAINLSAFLALQGRRTLVVDMDPQGHATLGLLPDAVQLSSTMYDVFIQHHYGRDVRLPNIIQSAQSNLDVAPADILLSGVPEKLAGVPNRENFLAEMLGDVESQYDYVIIDCPPHVGFLTFNALCAASEAIVPVDPSFFALHGIAKLLETFDVLSKRTGHHVEARALVTLYSGRSRFARDVVEEIFKHLADAHFNTIIRHSVKLAEAASHGLPITAYSYRCTGFDDYAGLAAEVLAMEAGSADKPDSDVEPRSRPCTPILTDDGVVFALDAPEAQRVQLVGDFNEWTLDANEMTRSGDVWYSVLKLEPGRYRYRFVVDGRWCSDPLNAEVEPSPYGGENSVCVVAEMR
;
A
#
# COMPACT_ATOMS: atom_id res chain seq x y z
N MET A 1 7.77 -13.34 -4.70
CA MET A 1 6.75 -12.72 -3.79
C MET A 1 7.47 -11.86 -2.75
N ARG A 2 7.09 -10.60 -2.57
CA ARG A 2 7.66 -9.68 -1.58
C ARG A 2 6.73 -9.60 -0.37
N THR A 3 7.24 -9.92 0.83
CA THR A 3 6.42 -10.00 2.04
C THR A 3 6.80 -8.89 3.02
N ILE A 4 5.83 -8.06 3.38
CA ILE A 4 6.01 -6.85 4.20
C ILE A 4 5.10 -6.94 5.43
N ALA A 5 5.66 -6.91 6.63
CA ALA A 5 4.89 -6.82 7.87
C ALA A 5 4.65 -5.35 8.26
N VAL A 6 3.41 -5.01 8.61
CA VAL A 6 3.08 -3.68 9.15
C VAL A 6 2.97 -3.81 10.66
N VAL A 7 3.98 -3.32 11.38
CA VAL A 7 4.15 -3.63 12.79
C VAL A 7 4.49 -2.41 13.65
N ASN A 8 3.84 -2.27 14.79
CA ASN A 8 4.22 -1.38 15.88
C ASN A 8 3.47 -1.81 17.16
N GLN A 9 4.12 -1.64 18.31
CA GLN A 9 3.52 -1.93 19.64
C GLN A 9 2.44 -0.92 20.04
N LYS A 10 2.48 0.29 19.47
CA LYS A 10 1.52 1.36 19.78
C LYS A 10 0.17 1.06 19.07
N GLY A 11 -0.92 1.03 19.85
CA GLY A 11 -2.26 1.03 19.30
C GLY A 11 -2.59 2.37 18.61
N GLY A 12 -3.40 2.33 17.54
CA GLY A 12 -3.88 3.54 16.88
C GLY A 12 -2.84 4.32 16.06
N CYS A 13 -1.65 3.78 15.79
CA CYS A 13 -0.63 4.43 14.96
C CYS A 13 -0.82 4.20 13.44
N GLY A 14 -1.94 3.62 13.01
CA GLY A 14 -2.26 3.45 11.59
C GLY A 14 -1.74 2.16 10.94
N LYS A 15 -1.44 1.09 11.69
CA LYS A 15 -1.01 -0.21 11.12
C LYS A 15 -2.00 -0.74 10.10
N THR A 16 -3.21 -1.06 10.55
CA THR A 16 -4.28 -1.59 9.71
C THR A 16 -4.63 -0.65 8.56
N THR A 17 -4.71 0.66 8.82
CA THR A 17 -4.93 1.66 7.79
C THR A 17 -3.84 1.62 6.72
N THR A 18 -2.57 1.43 7.12
CA THR A 18 -1.44 1.30 6.20
C THR A 18 -1.51 -0.02 5.43
N ALA A 19 -1.78 -1.14 6.10
CA ALA A 19 -1.90 -2.44 5.45
C ALA A 19 -2.99 -2.42 4.35
N ILE A 20 -4.19 -1.94 4.68
CA ILE A 20 -5.31 -1.85 3.74
C ILE A 20 -4.97 -0.94 2.54
N ASN A 21 -4.54 0.30 2.82
CA ASN A 21 -4.41 1.29 1.76
C ASN A 21 -3.17 1.06 0.89
N LEU A 22 -2.04 0.66 1.46
CA LEU A 22 -0.87 0.27 0.66
C LEU A 22 -1.22 -0.90 -0.27
N SER A 23 -1.88 -1.94 0.24
CA SER A 23 -2.29 -3.10 -0.56
C SER A 23 -3.23 -2.72 -1.69
N ALA A 24 -4.20 -1.84 -1.42
CA ALA A 24 -5.13 -1.35 -2.44
C ALA A 24 -4.41 -0.56 -3.55
N PHE A 25 -3.42 0.27 -3.21
CA PHE A 25 -2.62 0.98 -4.21
C PHE A 25 -1.69 0.05 -5.00
N LEU A 26 -1.07 -0.95 -4.37
CA LEU A 26 -0.27 -1.96 -5.08
C LEU A 26 -1.14 -2.74 -6.08
N ALA A 27 -2.36 -3.11 -5.67
CA ALA A 27 -3.33 -3.77 -6.54
C ALA A 27 -3.76 -2.90 -7.72
N LEU A 28 -3.99 -1.59 -7.51
CA LEU A 28 -4.26 -0.62 -8.58
C LEU A 28 -3.09 -0.51 -9.58
N GLN A 29 -1.86 -0.73 -9.12
CA GLN A 29 -0.67 -0.80 -9.98
C GLN A 29 -0.49 -2.16 -10.66
N GLY A 30 -1.53 -3.00 -10.66
CA GLY A 30 -1.53 -4.33 -11.30
C GLY A 30 -0.75 -5.39 -10.55
N ARG A 31 -0.31 -5.14 -9.29
CA ARG A 31 0.38 -6.14 -8.46
C ARG A 31 -0.63 -7.03 -7.76
N ARG A 32 -0.54 -8.34 -7.97
CA ARG A 32 -1.37 -9.32 -7.24
C ARG A 32 -0.96 -9.27 -5.77
N THR A 33 -1.84 -8.77 -4.93
CA THR A 33 -1.55 -8.45 -3.53
C THR A 33 -2.46 -9.23 -2.60
N LEU A 34 -1.87 -9.88 -1.60
CA LEU A 34 -2.59 -10.54 -0.52
C LEU A 34 -2.39 -9.76 0.78
N VAL A 35 -3.47 -9.42 1.46
CA VAL A 35 -3.44 -8.98 2.85
C VAL A 35 -3.62 -10.18 3.76
N VAL A 36 -2.71 -10.37 4.71
CA VAL A 36 -2.86 -11.38 5.77
C VAL A 36 -3.17 -10.66 7.06
N ASP A 37 -4.38 -10.82 7.57
CA ASP A 37 -4.79 -10.24 8.83
C ASP A 37 -4.31 -11.12 9.99
N MET A 38 -3.38 -10.62 10.79
CA MET A 38 -2.83 -11.31 11.96
C MET A 38 -3.31 -10.69 13.27
N ASP A 39 -4.18 -9.67 13.21
CA ASP A 39 -4.80 -9.11 14.41
C ASP A 39 -6.11 -9.86 14.74
N PRO A 40 -6.26 -10.45 15.94
CA PRO A 40 -7.50 -11.09 16.37
C PRO A 40 -8.73 -10.15 16.35
N GLN A 41 -8.52 -8.83 16.29
CA GLN A 41 -9.61 -7.87 16.13
C GLN A 41 -10.22 -7.86 14.73
N GLY A 42 -9.51 -8.42 13.72
CA GLY A 42 -10.00 -8.57 12.36
C GLY A 42 -10.25 -7.24 11.63
N HIS A 43 -9.54 -6.17 12.00
CA HIS A 43 -9.83 -4.85 11.43
C HIS A 43 -9.44 -4.74 9.96
N ALA A 44 -8.38 -5.42 9.49
CA ALA A 44 -8.04 -5.46 8.08
C ALA A 44 -9.09 -6.29 7.30
N THR A 45 -9.55 -7.37 7.88
CA THR A 45 -10.65 -8.19 7.36
C THR A 45 -11.92 -7.37 7.14
N LEU A 46 -12.38 -6.66 8.19
CA LEU A 46 -13.57 -5.81 8.12
C LEU A 46 -13.40 -4.63 7.15
N GLY A 47 -12.19 -4.09 7.03
CA GLY A 47 -11.89 -2.97 6.15
C GLY A 47 -11.75 -3.34 4.67
N LEU A 48 -11.71 -4.64 4.33
CA LEU A 48 -11.62 -5.14 2.96
C LEU A 48 -12.83 -6.01 2.56
N LEU A 49 -13.52 -6.60 3.53
CA LEU A 49 -14.68 -7.48 3.33
C LEU A 49 -15.86 -7.01 4.21
N PRO A 50 -16.48 -5.86 3.92
CA PRO A 50 -17.55 -5.31 4.76
C PRO A 50 -18.77 -6.24 4.87
N ASP A 51 -19.01 -7.05 3.85
CA ASP A 51 -20.13 -8.00 3.77
C ASP A 51 -19.74 -9.42 4.21
N ALA A 52 -18.55 -9.63 4.74
CA ALA A 52 -18.02 -10.94 5.15
C ALA A 52 -18.71 -11.49 6.41
N VAL A 53 -20.02 -11.54 6.39
CA VAL A 53 -20.87 -11.87 7.53
C VAL A 53 -20.73 -13.33 7.98
N GLN A 54 -20.19 -14.23 7.13
CA GLN A 54 -19.99 -15.64 7.49
C GLN A 54 -18.70 -16.17 6.86
N LEU A 55 -17.56 -15.88 7.49
CA LEU A 55 -16.32 -16.56 7.15
C LEU A 55 -16.41 -18.03 7.60
N SER A 56 -16.29 -18.95 6.67
CA SER A 56 -16.31 -20.38 6.97
C SER A 56 -15.03 -20.86 7.68
N SER A 57 -13.92 -20.16 7.41
CA SER A 57 -12.61 -20.42 7.99
C SER A 57 -11.75 -19.15 7.96
N THR A 58 -10.83 -19.03 8.91
CA THR A 58 -9.98 -17.86 9.11
C THR A 58 -8.53 -18.28 9.35
N MET A 59 -7.63 -17.32 9.56
CA MET A 59 -6.25 -17.59 9.94
C MET A 59 -6.14 -18.48 11.19
N TYR A 60 -7.10 -18.44 12.10
CA TYR A 60 -7.16 -19.37 13.22
C TYR A 60 -7.19 -20.83 12.76
N ASP A 61 -8.07 -21.17 11.83
CA ASP A 61 -8.22 -22.53 11.33
C ASP A 61 -6.95 -23.00 10.63
N VAL A 62 -6.33 -22.13 9.83
CA VAL A 62 -5.08 -22.47 9.11
C VAL A 62 -3.95 -22.76 10.10
N PHE A 63 -3.75 -21.93 11.14
CA PHE A 63 -2.73 -22.19 12.18
C PHE A 63 -2.96 -23.50 12.91
N ILE A 64 -4.19 -23.79 13.31
CA ILE A 64 -4.52 -25.00 14.05
C ILE A 64 -4.38 -26.24 13.15
N GLN A 65 -4.89 -26.16 11.92
CA GLN A 65 -4.86 -27.30 11.00
C GLN A 65 -3.45 -27.56 10.44
N HIS A 66 -2.62 -26.54 10.27
CA HIS A 66 -1.22 -26.69 9.87
C HIS A 66 -0.48 -27.63 10.84
N HIS A 67 -0.69 -27.46 12.15
CA HIS A 67 -0.09 -28.33 13.16
C HIS A 67 -0.68 -29.76 13.17
N TYR A 68 -2.01 -29.88 13.05
CA TYR A 68 -2.68 -31.17 13.16
C TYR A 68 -2.78 -31.94 11.84
N GLY A 69 -2.23 -31.39 10.72
CA GLY A 69 -2.17 -32.05 9.42
C GLY A 69 -3.53 -32.27 8.76
N ARG A 70 -4.48 -31.37 9.00
CA ARG A 70 -5.81 -31.40 8.39
C ARG A 70 -5.92 -30.46 7.18
N ASP A 71 -7.01 -30.58 6.41
CA ASP A 71 -7.14 -30.08 5.05
C ASP A 71 -7.34 -28.56 4.86
N VAL A 72 -7.37 -27.73 5.93
CA VAL A 72 -7.52 -26.29 5.77
C VAL A 72 -6.14 -25.65 5.61
N ARG A 73 -5.85 -25.21 4.39
CA ARG A 73 -4.64 -24.48 4.02
C ARG A 73 -4.94 -23.02 3.75
N LEU A 74 -3.91 -22.19 3.72
CA LEU A 74 -4.04 -20.76 3.44
C LEU A 74 -4.86 -20.45 2.17
N PRO A 75 -4.67 -21.12 1.01
CA PRO A 75 -5.48 -20.87 -0.18
C PRO A 75 -6.98 -21.10 0.02
N ASN A 76 -7.38 -21.95 0.99
CA ASN A 76 -8.79 -22.28 1.19
C ASN A 76 -9.59 -21.17 1.89
N ILE A 77 -8.92 -20.24 2.57
CA ILE A 77 -9.56 -19.16 3.34
C ILE A 77 -9.49 -17.80 2.64
N ILE A 78 -8.66 -17.69 1.61
CA ILE A 78 -8.49 -16.42 0.90
C ILE A 78 -9.80 -15.98 0.24
N GLN A 79 -10.13 -14.72 0.46
CA GLN A 79 -11.30 -14.06 -0.12
C GLN A 79 -10.85 -12.92 -1.03
N SER A 80 -11.52 -12.76 -2.17
CA SER A 80 -11.27 -11.64 -3.06
C SER A 80 -11.94 -10.38 -2.53
N ALA A 81 -11.18 -9.32 -2.35
CA ALA A 81 -11.67 -8.02 -1.89
C ALA A 81 -11.91 -7.07 -3.07
N GLN A 82 -10.96 -7.00 -4.00
CA GLN A 82 -11.01 -6.17 -5.21
C GLN A 82 -10.15 -6.84 -6.31
N SER A 83 -10.17 -6.26 -7.51
CA SER A 83 -9.25 -6.71 -8.56
C SER A 83 -7.79 -6.66 -8.08
N ASN A 84 -7.06 -7.75 -8.22
CA ASN A 84 -5.68 -7.95 -7.76
C ASN A 84 -5.48 -7.80 -6.24
N LEU A 85 -6.53 -7.74 -5.44
CA LEU A 85 -6.45 -7.62 -3.98
C LEU A 85 -7.29 -8.70 -3.31
N ASP A 86 -6.62 -9.58 -2.60
CA ASP A 86 -7.24 -10.63 -1.80
C ASP A 86 -6.87 -10.47 -0.33
N VAL A 87 -7.65 -11.11 0.54
CA VAL A 87 -7.40 -11.10 1.99
C VAL A 87 -7.52 -12.49 2.58
N ALA A 88 -6.59 -12.87 3.44
CA ALA A 88 -6.68 -13.98 4.35
C ALA A 88 -7.24 -13.47 5.68
N PRO A 89 -8.50 -13.78 6.01
CA PRO A 89 -9.23 -13.12 7.09
C PRO A 89 -8.84 -13.64 8.47
N ALA A 90 -8.92 -12.78 9.48
CA ALA A 90 -8.80 -13.13 10.90
C ALA A 90 -10.14 -12.96 11.64
N ASP A 91 -10.22 -13.62 12.79
CA ASP A 91 -11.26 -13.44 13.77
C ASP A 91 -10.70 -13.52 15.20
N ILE A 92 -11.55 -13.32 16.19
CA ILE A 92 -11.18 -13.30 17.60
C ILE A 92 -10.57 -14.62 18.10
N LEU A 93 -10.88 -15.74 17.45
CA LEU A 93 -10.35 -17.07 17.83
C LEU A 93 -8.83 -17.14 17.64
N LEU A 94 -8.28 -16.31 16.72
CA LEU A 94 -6.83 -16.23 16.49
C LEU A 94 -6.05 -15.89 17.78
N SER A 95 -6.68 -15.20 18.74
CA SER A 95 -6.08 -14.89 20.05
C SER A 95 -5.75 -16.15 20.87
N GLY A 96 -6.43 -17.28 20.64
CA GLY A 96 -6.22 -18.55 21.34
C GLY A 96 -5.10 -19.44 20.74
N VAL A 97 -4.58 -19.08 19.57
CA VAL A 97 -3.56 -19.90 18.87
C VAL A 97 -2.27 -20.03 19.69
N PRO A 98 -1.73 -18.98 20.33
CA PRO A 98 -0.50 -19.09 21.11
C PRO A 98 -0.55 -20.15 22.21
N GLU A 99 -1.70 -20.27 22.89
CA GLU A 99 -1.92 -21.26 23.95
C GLU A 99 -2.06 -22.69 23.38
N LYS A 100 -2.83 -22.83 22.30
CA LYS A 100 -3.07 -24.13 21.66
C LYS A 100 -1.82 -24.74 21.04
N LEU A 101 -0.92 -23.90 20.57
CA LEU A 101 0.35 -24.32 19.99
C LEU A 101 1.51 -24.23 20.99
N ALA A 102 1.25 -24.08 22.29
CA ALA A 102 2.29 -24.04 23.30
C ALA A 102 3.13 -25.32 23.30
N GLY A 103 4.45 -25.19 23.24
CA GLY A 103 5.39 -26.32 23.20
C GLY A 103 5.58 -26.96 21.82
N VAL A 104 4.86 -26.52 20.79
CA VAL A 104 5.06 -27.02 19.42
C VAL A 104 6.38 -26.45 18.87
N PRO A 105 7.30 -27.29 18.37
CA PRO A 105 8.55 -26.85 17.78
C PRO A 105 8.33 -26.02 16.51
N ASN A 106 9.19 -25.02 16.28
CA ASN A 106 9.21 -24.17 15.08
C ASN A 106 7.91 -23.41 14.77
N ARG A 107 7.00 -23.35 15.74
CA ARG A 107 5.68 -22.71 15.55
C ARG A 107 5.76 -21.22 15.15
N GLU A 108 6.91 -20.57 15.39
CA GLU A 108 7.19 -19.20 14.99
C GLU A 108 7.34 -19.05 13.48
N ASN A 109 7.58 -20.13 12.73
CA ASN A 109 7.75 -20.15 11.28
C ASN A 109 6.49 -20.61 10.52
N PHE A 110 5.40 -20.93 11.22
CA PHE A 110 4.21 -21.48 10.59
C PHE A 110 3.64 -20.58 9.50
N LEU A 111 3.58 -19.26 9.72
CA LEU A 111 3.11 -18.34 8.69
C LEU A 111 4.03 -18.36 7.45
N ALA A 112 5.34 -18.41 7.63
CA ALA A 112 6.29 -18.49 6.52
C ALA A 112 6.07 -19.78 5.69
N GLU A 113 5.85 -20.91 6.37
CA GLU A 113 5.55 -22.18 5.71
C GLU A 113 4.22 -22.15 4.95
N MET A 114 3.16 -21.57 5.54
CA MET A 114 1.85 -21.42 4.91
C MET A 114 1.88 -20.50 3.70
N LEU A 115 2.66 -19.42 3.71
CA LEU A 115 2.83 -18.50 2.58
C LEU A 115 3.50 -19.16 1.39
N GLY A 116 4.27 -20.25 1.60
CA GLY A 116 4.80 -21.08 0.52
C GLY A 116 3.71 -21.64 -0.40
N ASP A 117 2.52 -21.95 0.12
CA ASP A 117 1.38 -22.45 -0.67
C ASP A 117 0.85 -21.45 -1.71
N VAL A 118 1.16 -20.18 -1.56
CA VAL A 118 0.64 -19.07 -2.41
C VAL A 118 1.74 -18.25 -3.09
N GLU A 119 2.99 -18.62 -2.95
CA GLU A 119 4.15 -17.85 -3.40
C GLU A 119 4.10 -17.47 -4.89
N SER A 120 3.62 -18.37 -5.74
CA SER A 120 3.48 -18.14 -7.19
C SER A 120 2.25 -17.32 -7.60
N GLN A 121 1.31 -17.12 -6.66
CA GLN A 121 0.03 -16.47 -6.95
C GLN A 121 0.07 -14.96 -6.72
N TYR A 122 0.93 -14.49 -5.79
CA TYR A 122 0.99 -13.09 -5.40
C TYR A 122 2.37 -12.48 -5.65
N ASP A 123 2.37 -11.22 -6.01
CA ASP A 123 3.58 -10.40 -6.16
C ASP A 123 3.95 -9.79 -4.79
N TYR A 124 2.94 -9.41 -4.00
CA TYR A 124 3.06 -8.84 -2.66
C TYR A 124 2.19 -9.56 -1.63
N VAL A 125 2.73 -9.69 -0.43
CA VAL A 125 1.97 -10.06 0.78
C VAL A 125 2.19 -8.96 1.81
N ILE A 126 1.09 -8.36 2.29
CA ILE A 126 1.10 -7.36 3.35
C ILE A 126 0.48 -7.98 4.60
N ILE A 127 1.23 -8.04 5.69
CA ILE A 127 0.78 -8.66 6.93
C ILE A 127 0.41 -7.57 7.93
N ASP A 128 -0.87 -7.46 8.29
CA ASP A 128 -1.33 -6.57 9.37
C ASP A 128 -1.12 -7.23 10.73
N CYS A 129 -0.31 -6.59 11.58
CA CYS A 129 0.10 -7.14 12.87
C CYS A 129 -0.70 -6.56 14.05
N PRO A 130 -0.98 -7.36 15.09
CA PRO A 130 -1.60 -6.88 16.32
C PRO A 130 -0.71 -5.84 17.05
N PRO A 131 -1.28 -5.04 17.97
CA PRO A 131 -0.56 -3.97 18.67
C PRO A 131 0.32 -4.45 19.83
N HIS A 132 0.76 -5.68 19.81
CA HIS A 132 1.68 -6.24 20.84
C HIS A 132 2.68 -7.21 20.22
N VAL A 133 3.87 -7.27 20.78
CA VAL A 133 4.90 -8.22 20.38
C VAL A 133 4.62 -9.57 21.06
N GLY A 134 4.09 -10.50 20.31
CA GLY A 134 3.75 -11.84 20.76
C GLY A 134 3.89 -12.86 19.64
N PHE A 135 3.37 -14.04 19.85
CA PHE A 135 3.44 -15.16 18.92
C PHE A 135 3.03 -14.81 17.49
N LEU A 136 1.91 -14.08 17.32
CA LEU A 136 1.38 -13.70 16.02
C LEU A 136 2.32 -12.71 15.32
N THR A 137 2.83 -11.72 16.06
CA THR A 137 3.79 -10.75 15.52
C THR A 137 5.13 -11.43 15.16
N PHE A 138 5.60 -12.39 15.96
CA PHE A 138 6.81 -13.16 15.61
C PHE A 138 6.61 -13.97 14.34
N ASN A 139 5.46 -14.62 14.17
CA ASN A 139 5.13 -15.32 12.92
C ASN A 139 5.14 -14.37 11.71
N ALA A 140 4.54 -13.18 11.86
CA ALA A 140 4.55 -12.16 10.81
C ALA A 140 5.97 -11.73 10.44
N LEU A 141 6.83 -11.48 11.44
CA LEU A 141 8.22 -11.06 11.23
C LEU A 141 9.09 -12.21 10.67
N CYS A 142 8.88 -13.45 11.07
CA CYS A 142 9.60 -14.58 10.50
C CYS A 142 9.22 -14.85 9.03
N ALA A 143 8.00 -14.47 8.64
CA ALA A 143 7.51 -14.62 7.28
C ALA A 143 7.86 -13.43 6.36
N ALA A 144 8.19 -12.28 6.94
CA ALA A 144 8.43 -11.04 6.19
C ALA A 144 9.92 -10.79 5.96
N SER A 145 10.29 -10.36 4.77
CA SER A 145 11.64 -9.82 4.49
C SER A 145 11.78 -8.35 4.88
N GLU A 146 10.66 -7.64 4.98
CA GLU A 146 10.62 -6.21 5.26
C GLU A 146 9.54 -5.89 6.31
N ALA A 147 9.74 -4.78 7.02
CA ALA A 147 8.75 -4.26 7.95
C ALA A 147 8.53 -2.77 7.75
N ILE A 148 7.27 -2.37 7.63
CA ILE A 148 6.84 -0.99 7.75
C ILE A 148 6.45 -0.74 9.20
N VAL A 149 7.04 0.29 9.80
CA VAL A 149 6.78 0.71 11.18
C VAL A 149 6.03 2.03 11.17
N PRO A 150 4.69 2.04 11.20
CA PRO A 150 3.91 3.27 11.29
C PRO A 150 4.16 3.98 12.62
N VAL A 151 4.53 5.26 12.55
CA VAL A 151 4.94 6.07 13.71
C VAL A 151 4.13 7.36 13.75
N ASP A 152 3.28 7.48 14.76
CA ASP A 152 2.63 8.74 15.09
C ASP A 152 3.66 9.67 15.79
N PRO A 153 3.93 10.90 15.29
CA PRO A 153 4.92 11.81 15.84
C PRO A 153 4.50 12.40 17.19
N SER A 154 4.58 11.56 18.22
CA SER A 154 4.30 11.86 19.61
C SER A 154 5.58 11.79 20.46
N PHE A 155 5.50 12.25 21.71
CA PHE A 155 6.65 12.29 22.63
C PHE A 155 7.37 10.94 22.79
N PHE A 156 6.64 9.83 22.72
CA PHE A 156 7.21 8.49 22.88
C PHE A 156 7.58 7.80 21.55
N ALA A 157 7.53 8.51 20.44
CA ALA A 157 7.75 7.92 19.11
C ALA A 157 9.12 7.26 18.98
N LEU A 158 10.19 7.99 19.28
CA LEU A 158 11.57 7.51 19.20
C LEU A 158 11.83 6.32 20.14
N HIS A 159 11.29 6.38 21.36
CA HIS A 159 11.44 5.28 22.32
C HIS A 159 10.74 4.00 21.82
N GLY A 160 9.56 4.14 21.22
CA GLY A 160 8.82 3.01 20.64
C GLY A 160 9.56 2.37 19.47
N ILE A 161 10.17 3.18 18.59
CA ILE A 161 10.98 2.69 17.47
C ILE A 161 12.22 1.95 18.00
N ALA A 162 12.97 2.54 18.94
CA ALA A 162 14.17 1.92 19.50
C ALA A 162 13.86 0.54 20.07
N LYS A 163 12.79 0.42 20.86
CA LYS A 163 12.35 -0.84 21.45
C LYS A 163 11.92 -1.89 20.41
N LEU A 164 11.34 -1.45 19.30
CA LEU A 164 10.96 -2.34 18.21
C LEU A 164 12.21 -2.81 17.45
N LEU A 165 13.18 -1.94 17.18
CA LEU A 165 14.46 -2.31 16.57
C LEU A 165 15.25 -3.31 17.42
N GLU A 166 15.24 -3.16 18.76
CA GLU A 166 15.78 -4.19 19.68
C GLU A 166 15.08 -5.54 19.50
N THR A 167 13.76 -5.54 19.26
CA THR A 167 13.00 -6.77 19.00
C THR A 167 13.44 -7.44 17.71
N PHE A 168 13.67 -6.68 16.63
CA PHE A 168 14.19 -7.20 15.37
C PHE A 168 15.61 -7.76 15.52
N ASP A 169 16.47 -7.09 16.28
CA ASP A 169 17.83 -7.58 16.58
C ASP A 169 17.81 -8.92 17.35
N VAL A 170 16.93 -9.04 18.34
CA VAL A 170 16.72 -10.30 19.09
C VAL A 170 16.19 -11.40 18.17
N LEU A 171 15.23 -11.09 17.28
CA LEU A 171 14.70 -12.04 16.32
C LEU A 171 15.82 -12.53 15.38
N SER A 172 16.56 -11.62 14.78
CA SER A 172 17.67 -11.92 13.87
C SER A 172 18.73 -12.81 14.54
N LYS A 173 19.10 -12.52 15.77
CA LYS A 173 20.07 -13.33 16.55
C LYS A 173 19.58 -14.73 16.87
N ARG A 174 18.26 -14.91 17.07
CA ARG A 174 17.68 -16.21 17.43
C ARG A 174 17.39 -17.11 16.23
N THR A 175 16.93 -16.52 15.14
CA THR A 175 16.44 -17.26 13.96
C THR A 175 17.40 -17.21 12.78
N GLY A 176 18.39 -16.32 12.78
CA GLY A 176 19.21 -16.00 11.62
C GLY A 176 18.44 -15.25 10.51
N HIS A 177 17.16 -14.93 10.74
CA HIS A 177 16.31 -14.22 9.79
C HIS A 177 16.42 -12.71 10.01
N HIS A 178 16.73 -11.96 8.94
CA HIS A 178 16.86 -10.51 8.97
C HIS A 178 15.65 -9.84 8.31
N VAL A 179 15.06 -8.88 9.02
CA VAL A 179 13.94 -8.07 8.52
C VAL A 179 14.40 -6.64 8.33
N GLU A 180 14.29 -6.13 7.12
CA GLU A 180 14.61 -4.74 6.82
C GLU A 180 13.46 -3.82 7.27
N ALA A 181 13.66 -3.09 8.36
CA ALA A 181 12.63 -2.23 8.93
C ALA A 181 12.76 -0.78 8.47
N ARG A 182 11.63 -0.16 8.08
CA ARG A 182 11.54 1.26 7.72
C ARG A 182 10.41 1.95 8.47
N ALA A 183 10.70 3.10 9.07
CA ALA A 183 9.69 3.92 9.73
C ALA A 183 8.83 4.66 8.69
N LEU A 184 7.52 4.69 8.93
CA LEU A 184 6.55 5.48 8.19
C LEU A 184 5.88 6.47 9.14
N VAL A 185 6.12 7.75 8.96
CA VAL A 185 5.41 8.77 9.74
C VAL A 185 3.94 8.77 9.35
N THR A 186 3.05 8.63 10.35
CA THR A 186 1.60 8.57 10.16
C THR A 186 0.89 9.60 11.04
N LEU A 187 -0.40 9.86 10.77
CA LEU A 187 -1.23 10.80 11.54
C LEU A 187 -0.60 12.20 11.70
N TYR A 188 0.25 12.58 10.76
CA TYR A 188 1.00 13.82 10.83
C TYR A 188 0.10 15.04 10.71
N SER A 189 0.30 16.00 11.62
CA SER A 189 -0.32 17.32 11.54
C SER A 189 0.75 18.41 11.49
N GLY A 190 0.95 19.01 10.33
CA GLY A 190 1.93 20.09 10.10
C GLY A 190 1.64 21.38 10.89
N ARG A 191 0.48 21.48 11.57
CA ARG A 191 0.13 22.62 12.43
C ARG A 191 0.92 22.64 13.74
N SER A 192 1.38 21.47 14.22
CA SER A 192 2.14 21.34 15.45
C SER A 192 3.64 21.52 15.18
N ARG A 193 4.26 22.52 15.82
CA ARG A 193 5.72 22.67 15.82
C ARG A 193 6.40 21.45 16.43
N PHE A 194 5.84 20.94 17.52
CA PHE A 194 6.32 19.72 18.17
C PHE A 194 6.34 18.52 17.23
N ALA A 195 5.27 18.30 16.44
CA ALA A 195 5.24 17.19 15.48
C ALA A 195 6.32 17.32 14.39
N ARG A 196 6.62 18.55 13.94
CA ARG A 196 7.72 18.78 12.99
C ARG A 196 9.07 18.45 13.60
N ASP A 197 9.32 18.94 14.81
CA ASP A 197 10.59 18.71 15.52
C ASP A 197 10.81 17.20 15.77
N VAL A 198 9.74 16.45 16.11
CA VAL A 198 9.80 14.98 16.29
C VAL A 198 10.08 14.26 14.97
N VAL A 199 9.45 14.66 13.87
CA VAL A 199 9.69 14.06 12.53
C VAL A 199 11.13 14.29 12.09
N GLU A 200 11.66 15.50 12.27
CA GLU A 200 13.05 15.82 11.96
C GLU A 200 14.02 14.93 12.76
N GLU A 201 13.73 14.72 14.05
CA GLU A 201 14.54 13.86 14.90
C GLU A 201 14.44 12.38 14.52
N ILE A 202 13.25 11.89 14.11
CA ILE A 202 13.07 10.53 13.56
C ILE A 202 13.96 10.36 12.33
N PHE A 203 13.89 11.26 11.36
CA PHE A 203 14.65 11.16 10.11
C PHE A 203 16.16 11.24 10.36
N LYS A 204 16.58 12.09 11.27
CA LYS A 204 18.00 12.20 11.66
C LYS A 204 18.55 10.92 12.31
N HIS A 205 17.76 10.24 13.16
CA HIS A 205 18.21 9.04 13.86
C HIS A 205 18.11 7.76 13.02
N LEU A 206 17.17 7.70 12.08
CA LEU A 206 16.95 6.50 11.28
C LEU A 206 17.72 6.52 9.95
N ALA A 207 18.41 7.61 9.63
CA ALA A 207 19.11 7.77 8.35
C ALA A 207 18.23 7.28 7.17
N ASP A 208 18.64 6.21 6.46
CA ASP A 208 17.90 5.66 5.32
C ASP A 208 16.80 4.66 5.71
N ALA A 209 16.64 4.36 7.02
CA ALA A 209 15.64 3.40 7.50
C ALA A 209 14.25 4.05 7.72
N HIS A 210 13.83 4.94 6.84
CA HIS A 210 12.50 5.55 6.84
C HIS A 210 11.98 5.75 5.42
N PHE A 211 10.67 5.93 5.29
CA PHE A 211 10.04 6.39 4.05
C PHE A 211 10.09 7.92 3.98
N ASN A 212 10.30 8.47 2.79
CA ASN A 212 10.18 9.91 2.55
C ASN A 212 8.71 10.36 2.61
N THR A 213 7.82 9.45 2.24
CA THR A 213 6.37 9.67 2.32
C THR A 213 5.92 9.80 3.77
N ILE A 214 5.08 10.81 4.04
CA ILE A 214 4.45 11.07 5.33
C ILE A 214 2.94 10.94 5.17
N ILE A 215 2.29 10.10 5.97
CA ILE A 215 0.83 9.96 5.97
C ILE A 215 0.22 11.03 6.89
N ARG A 216 -0.40 12.02 6.29
CA ARG A 216 -1.06 13.11 7.01
C ARG A 216 -2.34 12.65 7.69
N HIS A 217 -2.69 13.31 8.78
CA HIS A 217 -4.00 13.08 9.41
C HIS A 217 -5.12 13.43 8.42
N SER A 218 -5.97 12.47 8.11
CA SER A 218 -7.07 12.61 7.16
C SER A 218 -8.36 12.01 7.72
N VAL A 219 -9.39 12.84 7.83
CA VAL A 219 -10.73 12.39 8.22
C VAL A 219 -11.29 11.39 7.20
N LYS A 220 -10.94 11.54 5.93
CA LYS A 220 -11.40 10.64 4.86
C LYS A 220 -10.88 9.21 5.01
N LEU A 221 -9.68 9.01 5.57
CA LEU A 221 -9.19 7.67 5.91
C LEU A 221 -10.02 7.02 7.03
N ALA A 222 -10.43 7.79 8.03
CA ALA A 222 -11.29 7.28 9.10
C ALA A 222 -12.72 6.99 8.60
N GLU A 223 -13.26 7.84 7.74
CA GLU A 223 -14.54 7.61 7.08
C GLU A 223 -14.51 6.35 6.21
N ALA A 224 -13.49 6.19 5.36
CA ALA A 224 -13.29 5.01 4.53
C ALA A 224 -13.28 3.72 5.37
N ALA A 225 -12.51 3.69 6.45
CA ALA A 225 -12.45 2.57 7.36
C ALA A 225 -13.83 2.26 7.99
N SER A 226 -14.63 3.28 8.33
CA SER A 226 -15.98 3.08 8.87
C SER A 226 -16.98 2.49 7.86
N HIS A 227 -16.67 2.61 6.56
CA HIS A 227 -17.47 2.02 5.47
C HIS A 227 -16.91 0.65 5.01
N GLY A 228 -15.84 0.16 5.63
CA GLY A 228 -15.18 -1.08 5.20
C GLY A 228 -14.55 -0.97 3.82
N LEU A 229 -14.02 0.20 3.45
CA LEU A 229 -13.44 0.47 2.15
C LEU A 229 -12.01 1.03 2.27
N PRO A 230 -11.10 0.66 1.37
CA PRO A 230 -9.86 1.39 1.22
C PRO A 230 -10.12 2.80 0.67
N ILE A 231 -9.18 3.72 0.88
CA ILE A 231 -9.32 5.10 0.39
C ILE A 231 -9.46 5.18 -1.13
N THR A 232 -8.90 4.24 -1.85
CA THR A 232 -8.98 4.10 -3.31
C THR A 232 -10.40 3.90 -3.82
N ALA A 233 -11.26 3.24 -3.03
CA ALA A 233 -12.67 3.02 -3.33
C ALA A 233 -13.59 4.07 -2.70
N TYR A 234 -13.09 4.81 -1.67
CA TYR A 234 -13.90 5.76 -0.93
C TYR A 234 -13.77 7.20 -1.41
N SER A 235 -12.54 7.69 -1.58
CA SER A 235 -12.30 9.09 -1.95
C SER A 235 -10.92 9.31 -2.56
N TYR A 236 -10.87 9.60 -3.83
CA TYR A 236 -9.64 9.94 -4.56
C TYR A 236 -9.22 11.43 -4.42
N ARG A 237 -10.05 12.29 -3.80
CA ARG A 237 -9.80 13.73 -3.61
C ARG A 237 -9.48 14.05 -2.17
N CYS A 238 -8.41 13.46 -1.62
CA CYS A 238 -8.02 13.75 -0.24
C CYS A 238 -6.54 13.46 -0.02
N THR A 239 -5.98 14.12 0.98
CA THR A 239 -4.58 13.93 1.36
C THR A 239 -4.21 12.49 1.66
N GLY A 240 -5.14 11.70 2.23
CA GLY A 240 -4.90 10.29 2.50
C GLY A 240 -4.74 9.45 1.23
N PHE A 241 -5.44 9.79 0.14
CA PHE A 241 -5.24 9.15 -1.16
C PHE A 241 -3.85 9.45 -1.70
N ASP A 242 -3.47 10.74 -1.75
CA ASP A 242 -2.17 11.18 -2.27
C ASP A 242 -1.01 10.56 -1.49
N ASP A 243 -1.12 10.54 -0.17
CA ASP A 243 -0.07 10.04 0.71
C ASP A 243 0.16 8.53 0.52
N TYR A 244 -0.92 7.72 0.44
CA TYR A 244 -0.76 6.27 0.20
C TYR A 244 -0.39 5.94 -1.24
N ALA A 245 -0.76 6.75 -2.21
CA ALA A 245 -0.24 6.66 -3.57
C ALA A 245 1.27 6.89 -3.60
N GLY A 246 1.75 7.92 -2.90
CA GLY A 246 3.18 8.19 -2.72
C GLY A 246 3.93 7.04 -2.05
N LEU A 247 3.36 6.47 -0.98
CA LEU A 247 3.94 5.33 -0.28
C LEU A 247 4.05 4.10 -1.21
N ALA A 248 3.00 3.80 -1.97
CA ALA A 248 3.02 2.67 -2.89
C ALA A 248 4.08 2.86 -4.00
N ALA A 249 4.21 4.09 -4.53
CA ALA A 249 5.24 4.41 -5.51
C ALA A 249 6.65 4.24 -4.92
N GLU A 250 6.89 4.66 -3.68
CA GLU A 250 8.17 4.48 -2.99
C GLU A 250 8.49 3.00 -2.74
N VAL A 251 7.50 2.18 -2.35
CA VAL A 251 7.64 0.73 -2.18
C VAL A 251 7.98 0.04 -3.51
N LEU A 252 7.34 0.44 -4.62
CA LEU A 252 7.62 -0.10 -5.96
C LEU A 252 9.00 0.32 -6.47
N ALA A 253 9.44 1.55 -6.20
CA ALA A 253 10.76 2.03 -6.60
C ALA A 253 11.89 1.23 -5.91
N MET A 254 11.69 0.79 -4.67
CA MET A 254 12.64 -0.08 -3.96
C MET A 254 12.78 -1.46 -4.62
N GLU A 255 11.73 -1.99 -5.25
CA GLU A 255 11.76 -3.24 -6.02
C GLU A 255 12.73 -3.12 -7.22
N ALA A 256 12.67 -2.00 -7.93
CA ALA A 256 13.54 -1.76 -9.08
C ALA A 256 15.02 -1.58 -8.70
N GLY A 257 15.32 -1.03 -7.53
CA GLY A 257 16.67 -0.81 -7.03
C GLY A 257 17.39 -2.06 -6.52
N SER A 258 16.68 -3.15 -6.26
CA SER A 258 17.28 -4.43 -5.83
C SER A 258 17.74 -5.33 -6.98
N ALA A 259 17.35 -5.02 -8.22
CA ALA A 259 17.65 -5.84 -9.41
C ALA A 259 18.95 -5.45 -10.14
N ASP A 260 19.50 -4.25 -9.96
CA ASP A 260 20.76 -3.84 -10.58
C ASP A 260 21.43 -2.70 -9.81
N LYS A 261 22.66 -2.91 -9.30
CA LYS A 261 23.59 -1.80 -9.08
C LYS A 261 24.50 -1.73 -10.29
N PRO A 262 24.40 -0.69 -11.13
CA PRO A 262 25.53 0.19 -11.30
C PRO A 262 25.16 1.68 -11.30
N ASP A 263 26.02 2.42 -10.62
CA ASP A 263 26.43 3.83 -10.75
C ASP A 263 25.48 4.92 -11.30
N SER A 264 25.38 5.94 -10.43
CA SER A 264 25.34 7.39 -10.68
C SER A 264 24.05 8.05 -11.19
N ASP A 265 23.62 8.99 -10.33
CA ASP A 265 22.99 10.27 -10.68
C ASP A 265 21.68 10.27 -11.52
N VAL A 266 20.55 9.93 -10.90
CA VAL A 266 19.26 10.54 -11.26
C VAL A 266 18.42 10.73 -10.01
N GLU A 267 18.03 11.97 -9.72
CA GLU A 267 17.09 12.32 -8.63
C GLU A 267 15.77 11.55 -8.74
N PRO A 268 15.21 11.05 -7.61
CA PRO A 268 13.95 10.31 -7.61
C PRO A 268 12.75 11.27 -7.75
N ARG A 269 12.09 11.24 -8.88
CA ARG A 269 10.75 11.77 -9.06
C ARG A 269 9.77 10.62 -9.03
N SER A 270 9.23 10.27 -7.88
CA SER A 270 8.19 9.24 -7.72
C SER A 270 6.81 9.89 -7.66
N ARG A 271 5.98 9.62 -8.66
CA ARG A 271 4.60 10.11 -8.76
C ARG A 271 3.69 8.98 -9.24
N PRO A 272 2.40 8.94 -8.80
CA PRO A 272 1.48 7.86 -9.15
C PRO A 272 1.26 7.78 -10.67
N CYS A 273 1.26 6.55 -11.20
CA CYS A 273 0.94 6.31 -12.61
C CYS A 273 -0.50 6.73 -12.92
N THR A 274 -0.69 7.46 -13.99
CA THR A 274 -2.00 7.75 -14.58
C THR A 274 -2.05 7.18 -15.99
N PRO A 275 -3.25 6.89 -16.56
CA PRO A 275 -4.59 7.09 -16.01
C PRO A 275 -5.07 5.99 -15.06
N ILE A 276 -5.96 6.31 -14.13
CA ILE A 276 -6.54 5.38 -13.16
C ILE A 276 -8.03 5.18 -13.46
N LEU A 277 -8.46 3.92 -13.61
CA LEU A 277 -9.89 3.59 -13.76
C LEU A 277 -10.57 3.62 -12.38
N THR A 278 -11.72 4.31 -12.30
CA THR A 278 -12.58 4.38 -11.11
C THR A 278 -14.05 4.21 -11.50
N ASP A 279 -14.93 3.98 -10.55
CA ASP A 279 -16.39 3.88 -10.80
C ASP A 279 -16.99 5.18 -11.38
N ASP A 280 -16.37 6.33 -11.11
CA ASP A 280 -16.78 7.63 -11.67
C ASP A 280 -16.20 7.92 -13.06
N GLY A 281 -15.27 7.10 -13.53
CA GLY A 281 -14.59 7.25 -14.82
C GLY A 281 -13.07 7.08 -14.73
N VAL A 282 -12.38 7.51 -15.76
CA VAL A 282 -10.91 7.47 -15.86
C VAL A 282 -10.33 8.77 -15.33
N VAL A 283 -9.47 8.67 -14.33
CA VAL A 283 -8.77 9.82 -13.75
C VAL A 283 -7.43 10.02 -14.46
N PHE A 284 -7.24 11.17 -15.05
CA PHE A 284 -5.96 11.63 -15.60
C PHE A 284 -5.39 12.67 -14.64
N ALA A 285 -4.12 12.57 -14.29
CA ALA A 285 -3.45 13.50 -13.41
C ALA A 285 -2.06 13.88 -13.92
N LEU A 286 -1.68 15.13 -13.72
CA LEU A 286 -0.36 15.65 -14.06
C LEU A 286 0.15 16.56 -12.94
N ASP A 287 1.35 16.30 -12.48
CA ASP A 287 2.04 17.20 -11.58
C ASP A 287 2.71 18.32 -12.40
N ALA A 288 2.25 19.53 -12.19
CA ALA A 288 2.74 20.72 -12.84
C ALA A 288 2.54 21.94 -11.91
N PRO A 289 3.36 22.07 -10.84
CA PRO A 289 3.18 23.10 -9.81
C PRO A 289 3.30 24.53 -10.35
N GLU A 290 4.15 24.73 -11.35
CA GLU A 290 4.39 26.04 -11.96
C GLU A 290 3.41 26.38 -13.09
N ALA A 291 2.57 25.40 -13.53
CA ALA A 291 1.66 25.61 -14.65
C ALA A 291 0.52 26.56 -14.25
N GLN A 292 0.19 27.46 -15.16
CA GLN A 292 -0.97 28.34 -15.04
C GLN A 292 -2.24 27.68 -15.61
N ARG A 293 -2.06 26.79 -16.60
CA ARG A 293 -3.16 26.09 -17.27
C ARG A 293 -2.71 24.71 -17.75
N VAL A 294 -3.51 23.69 -17.48
CA VAL A 294 -3.31 22.35 -18.02
C VAL A 294 -4.60 21.85 -18.67
N GLN A 295 -4.47 21.27 -19.86
CA GLN A 295 -5.57 20.71 -20.64
C GLN A 295 -5.26 19.27 -20.98
N LEU A 296 -6.28 18.43 -21.02
CA LEU A 296 -6.20 17.03 -21.41
C LEU A 296 -6.82 16.86 -22.81
N VAL A 297 -6.03 16.36 -23.74
CA VAL A 297 -6.47 16.13 -25.13
C VAL A 297 -6.16 14.69 -25.55
N GLY A 298 -7.03 14.14 -26.38
CA GLY A 298 -6.88 12.76 -26.84
C GLY A 298 -7.98 12.31 -27.79
N ASP A 299 -8.00 11.01 -28.11
CA ASP A 299 -8.98 10.40 -28.98
C ASP A 299 -10.43 10.60 -28.47
N PHE A 300 -10.62 10.74 -27.16
CA PHE A 300 -11.92 10.94 -26.51
C PHE A 300 -12.52 12.34 -26.69
N ASN A 301 -11.79 13.32 -27.16
CA ASN A 301 -12.28 14.68 -27.43
C ASN A 301 -11.81 15.20 -28.80
N GLU A 302 -11.48 14.28 -29.72
CA GLU A 302 -10.99 14.58 -31.07
C GLU A 302 -9.79 15.53 -31.08
N TRP A 303 -8.95 15.44 -30.04
CA TRP A 303 -7.76 16.28 -29.85
C TRP A 303 -8.06 17.79 -29.76
N THR A 304 -9.28 18.12 -29.35
CA THR A 304 -9.74 19.52 -29.27
C THR A 304 -9.20 20.17 -27.98
N LEU A 305 -8.45 21.27 -28.13
CA LEU A 305 -8.08 22.14 -27.04
C LEU A 305 -9.35 22.74 -26.41
N ASP A 306 -9.32 23.03 -25.12
CA ASP A 306 -10.44 23.61 -24.36
C ASP A 306 -11.64 22.68 -24.09
N ALA A 307 -11.67 21.48 -24.65
CA ALA A 307 -12.74 20.51 -24.39
C ALA A 307 -12.67 19.90 -22.98
N ASN A 308 -11.46 19.67 -22.46
CA ASN A 308 -11.21 19.10 -21.15
C ASN A 308 -10.15 19.89 -20.40
N GLU A 309 -10.57 20.99 -19.79
CA GLU A 309 -9.71 21.77 -18.90
C GLU A 309 -9.56 21.02 -17.58
N MET A 310 -8.31 20.89 -17.11
CA MET A 310 -8.02 20.16 -15.89
C MET A 310 -8.23 21.05 -14.67
N THR A 311 -8.63 20.46 -13.56
CA THR A 311 -8.81 21.13 -12.28
C THR A 311 -7.51 21.03 -11.47
N ARG A 312 -7.06 22.15 -10.92
CA ARG A 312 -5.88 22.18 -10.05
C ARG A 312 -6.21 21.85 -8.60
N SER A 313 -5.44 20.97 -7.99
CA SER A 313 -5.49 20.68 -6.55
C SER A 313 -4.05 20.61 -6.01
N GLY A 314 -3.62 21.66 -5.32
CA GLY A 314 -2.23 21.83 -4.91
C GLY A 314 -1.28 21.92 -6.11
N ASP A 315 -0.32 21.03 -6.21
CA ASP A 315 0.66 20.95 -7.28
C ASP A 315 0.23 20.06 -8.46
N VAL A 316 -0.91 19.35 -8.31
CA VAL A 316 -1.41 18.38 -9.28
C VAL A 316 -2.64 18.93 -10.01
N TRP A 317 -2.65 18.72 -11.33
CA TRP A 317 -3.79 18.94 -12.20
C TRP A 317 -4.46 17.61 -12.51
N TYR A 318 -5.80 17.54 -12.46
CA TYR A 318 -6.54 16.32 -12.72
C TYR A 318 -7.82 16.56 -13.52
N SER A 319 -8.26 15.53 -14.23
CA SER A 319 -9.55 15.46 -14.92
C SER A 319 -10.11 14.04 -14.81
N VAL A 320 -11.44 13.91 -14.69
CA VAL A 320 -12.14 12.64 -14.65
C VAL A 320 -13.07 12.56 -15.86
N LEU A 321 -12.87 11.55 -16.70
CA LEU A 321 -13.65 11.36 -17.93
C LEU A 321 -14.38 10.01 -17.85
N LYS A 322 -15.66 10.02 -18.20
CA LYS A 322 -16.42 8.78 -18.47
C LYS A 322 -16.12 8.32 -19.87
N LEU A 323 -15.31 7.29 -19.98
CA LEU A 323 -14.90 6.70 -21.26
C LEU A 323 -15.52 5.32 -21.41
N GLU A 324 -16.00 5.01 -22.61
CA GLU A 324 -16.42 3.66 -22.96
C GLU A 324 -15.22 2.71 -23.02
N PRO A 325 -15.43 1.37 -22.90
CA PRO A 325 -14.35 0.40 -23.07
C PRO A 325 -13.63 0.62 -24.40
N GLY A 326 -12.30 0.73 -24.36
CA GLY A 326 -11.53 1.05 -25.57
C GLY A 326 -10.09 1.44 -25.27
N ARG A 327 -9.35 1.75 -26.33
CA ARG A 327 -7.97 2.21 -26.28
C ARG A 327 -7.93 3.66 -26.77
N TYR A 328 -7.39 4.55 -25.93
CA TYR A 328 -7.37 5.99 -26.16
C TYR A 328 -5.94 6.52 -26.08
N ARG A 329 -5.51 7.27 -27.10
CA ARG A 329 -4.27 8.03 -27.06
C ARG A 329 -4.57 9.41 -26.50
N TYR A 330 -3.66 9.94 -25.69
CA TYR A 330 -3.83 11.25 -25.08
C TYR A 330 -2.49 11.97 -24.83
N ARG A 331 -2.58 13.27 -24.61
CA ARG A 331 -1.47 14.12 -24.16
C ARG A 331 -1.99 15.20 -23.22
N PHE A 332 -1.09 15.74 -22.45
CA PHE A 332 -1.35 16.99 -21.73
C PHE A 332 -0.86 18.18 -22.54
N VAL A 333 -1.53 19.34 -22.36
CA VAL A 333 -1.07 20.63 -22.87
C VAL A 333 -0.89 21.55 -21.67
N VAL A 334 0.36 21.82 -21.33
CA VAL A 334 0.78 22.62 -20.17
C VAL A 334 1.22 23.99 -20.67
N ASP A 335 0.49 25.05 -20.37
CA ASP A 335 0.76 26.41 -20.82
C ASP A 335 1.07 26.49 -22.33
N GLY A 336 0.29 25.76 -23.13
CA GLY A 336 0.41 25.70 -24.59
C GLY A 336 1.47 24.72 -25.11
N ARG A 337 2.21 24.00 -24.25
CA ARG A 337 3.21 22.99 -24.65
C ARG A 337 2.65 21.58 -24.52
N TRP A 338 2.78 20.81 -25.59
CA TRP A 338 2.33 19.41 -25.64
C TRP A 338 3.35 18.49 -24.97
N CYS A 339 2.91 17.71 -24.00
CA CYS A 339 3.73 16.68 -23.34
C CYS A 339 2.95 15.36 -23.22
N SER A 340 3.65 14.24 -23.35
CA SER A 340 3.14 12.92 -22.95
C SER A 340 3.00 12.87 -21.43
N ASP A 341 2.22 11.92 -20.94
CA ASP A 341 2.10 11.66 -19.52
C ASP A 341 3.44 11.07 -19.01
N PRO A 342 4.17 11.79 -18.15
CA PRO A 342 5.47 11.33 -17.67
C PRO A 342 5.40 10.10 -16.78
N LEU A 343 4.19 9.72 -16.37
CA LEU A 343 3.93 8.61 -15.45
C LEU A 343 3.32 7.39 -16.15
N ASN A 344 2.99 7.53 -17.43
CA ASN A 344 2.44 6.44 -18.23
C ASN A 344 3.53 5.84 -19.11
N ALA A 345 3.91 4.58 -18.82
CA ALA A 345 4.91 3.87 -19.61
C ALA A 345 4.39 3.40 -20.97
N GLU A 346 3.05 3.33 -21.16
CA GLU A 346 2.45 2.93 -22.43
C GLU A 346 2.35 4.14 -23.36
N VAL A 347 3.24 4.18 -24.36
CA VAL A 347 3.33 5.29 -25.32
C VAL A 347 3.34 4.79 -26.76
N GLU A 348 2.85 5.60 -27.69
CA GLU A 348 2.89 5.37 -29.14
C GLU A 348 3.44 6.60 -29.87
N PRO A 349 4.20 6.41 -30.98
CA PRO A 349 4.67 7.52 -31.78
C PRO A 349 3.51 8.39 -32.28
N SER A 350 3.66 9.71 -32.19
CA SER A 350 2.69 10.65 -32.73
C SER A 350 3.04 11.05 -34.17
N PRO A 351 2.09 11.08 -35.10
CA PRO A 351 2.32 11.52 -36.47
C PRO A 351 2.74 13.03 -36.56
N TYR A 352 2.53 13.76 -35.48
CA TYR A 352 2.88 15.19 -35.38
C TYR A 352 4.15 15.48 -34.57
N GLY A 353 4.92 14.42 -34.27
CA GLY A 353 6.15 14.47 -33.46
C GLY A 353 5.94 14.20 -31.98
N GLY A 354 6.96 13.56 -31.39
CA GLY A 354 6.90 13.09 -29.98
C GLY A 354 6.07 11.82 -29.81
N GLU A 355 5.61 11.57 -28.59
CA GLU A 355 4.88 10.35 -28.19
C GLU A 355 3.52 10.72 -27.61
N ASN A 356 2.52 9.90 -27.88
CA ASN A 356 1.22 9.95 -27.22
C ASN A 356 1.20 8.89 -26.13
N SER A 357 0.70 9.22 -24.96
CA SER A 357 0.40 8.25 -23.91
C SER A 357 -0.89 7.48 -24.24
N VAL A 358 -0.98 6.25 -23.76
CA VAL A 358 -2.10 5.35 -24.08
C VAL A 358 -2.84 4.96 -22.80
N CYS A 359 -4.17 5.04 -22.86
CA CYS A 359 -5.09 4.57 -21.84
C CYS A 359 -5.94 3.43 -22.38
N VAL A 360 -6.00 2.30 -21.67
CA VAL A 360 -6.86 1.17 -22.01
C VAL A 360 -7.95 1.05 -20.96
N VAL A 361 -9.22 1.21 -21.41
CA VAL A 361 -10.40 1.03 -20.57
C VAL A 361 -10.97 -0.35 -20.85
N ALA A 362 -10.95 -1.24 -19.87
CA ALA A 362 -11.50 -2.59 -19.99
C ALA A 362 -13.03 -2.58 -19.85
N GLU A 363 -13.71 -3.57 -20.48
CA GLU A 363 -15.13 -3.81 -20.19
C GLU A 363 -15.28 -4.21 -18.72
N MET A 364 -16.10 -3.48 -17.97
CA MET A 364 -16.53 -3.91 -16.64
C MET A 364 -17.42 -5.16 -16.81
N ARG A 365 -16.97 -6.27 -16.21
CA ARG A 365 -17.74 -7.52 -16.14
C ARG A 365 -18.66 -7.50 -14.94
#